data_b551b523a2e542f12090bf1ca444e0b7
#
_entry.id   b551b523a2e542f12090bf1ca444e0b7
#
_cell.length_a   1.000
_cell.length_b   1.000
_cell.length_c   1.000
_cell.angle_alpha   90.00
_cell.angle_beta   90.00
_cell.angle_gamma   90.00
#
_symmetry.space_group_name_H-M   'P 1'
#
loop_
_entity.id
_entity.type
_entity.pdbx_description
1 polymer ?
#
loop_
_entity_poly.entity_id
_entity_poly.type
_entity_poly.pdbx_seq_one_letter_code
_entity_poly.pdbx_strand_id
1 'polypeptide(L)'
;MEVSAECAYAYLGEFKGRAAYAHSAETSIYVRMDAHGMGIGCALYVSLEERAQAMGLLNLNACIAYTEKADDYLTDASVRFHERMGYVRCAHFHQCARKFGHWYDMIWMEKLFERR
;
A
#
# COMPACT_ATOMS: atom_id res chain seq x y z
N MET A 1 0.51 -8.78 10.64
CA MET A 1 0.62 -10.00 9.80
C MET A 1 1.47 -9.72 8.58
N GLU A 2 2.32 -10.62 8.23
CA GLU A 2 3.22 -10.47 7.09
C GLU A 2 3.14 -11.66 6.15
N VAL A 3 3.27 -11.42 4.85
CA VAL A 3 3.55 -12.43 3.84
C VAL A 3 4.86 -12.04 3.15
N SER A 4 5.72 -13.01 2.85
CA SER A 4 7.05 -12.70 2.36
C SER A 4 7.58 -13.72 1.36
N ALA A 5 8.53 -13.27 0.56
CA ALA A 5 9.38 -14.05 -0.32
C ALA A 5 10.82 -13.58 -0.10
N GLU A 6 11.81 -14.23 -0.71
CA GLU A 6 13.22 -13.86 -0.50
C GLU A 6 13.55 -12.40 -0.83
N CYS A 7 12.85 -11.82 -1.80
CA CYS A 7 13.16 -10.48 -2.33
C CYS A 7 12.06 -9.46 -2.04
N ALA A 8 11.05 -9.81 -1.25
CA ALA A 8 9.91 -8.93 -1.02
C ALA A 8 9.13 -9.32 0.22
N TYR A 9 8.40 -8.37 0.80
CA TYR A 9 7.41 -8.65 1.83
C TYR A 9 6.26 -7.65 1.75
N ALA A 10 5.09 -8.09 2.24
CA ALA A 10 3.94 -7.24 2.43
C ALA A 10 3.35 -7.53 3.80
N TYR A 11 2.81 -6.52 4.47
CA TYR A 11 2.24 -6.74 5.79
C TYR A 11 1.01 -5.86 6.03
N LEU A 12 0.20 -6.30 7.02
CA LEU A 12 -0.94 -5.57 7.54
C LEU A 12 -0.61 -5.03 8.92
N GLY A 13 -0.87 -3.74 9.12
CA GLY A 13 -0.77 -3.09 10.42
C GLY A 13 -2.10 -2.50 10.84
N GLU A 14 -2.19 -2.08 12.10
CA GLU A 14 -3.38 -1.37 12.56
C GLU A 14 -3.55 -0.06 11.79
N PHE A 15 -4.78 0.19 11.36
CA PHE A 15 -5.11 1.48 10.76
C PHE A 15 -5.23 2.56 11.83
N LYS A 16 -6.02 2.26 12.86
CA LYS A 16 -6.17 3.07 14.07
C LYS A 16 -6.37 2.14 15.27
N GLY A 17 -5.80 2.51 16.40
CA GLY A 17 -5.81 1.65 17.60
C GLY A 17 -7.13 1.60 18.38
N ARG A 18 -8.27 1.96 17.78
CA ARG A 18 -9.57 1.94 18.42
C ARG A 18 -10.45 0.81 17.87
N ALA A 19 -11.28 0.24 18.74
CA ALA A 19 -12.18 -0.86 18.38
C ALA A 19 -13.10 -0.55 17.20
N ALA A 20 -13.49 0.72 17.03
CA ALA A 20 -14.31 1.15 15.90
C ALA A 20 -13.68 0.88 14.54
N TYR A 21 -12.35 0.79 14.49
CA TYR A 21 -11.58 0.59 13.25
C TYR A 21 -11.02 -0.83 13.13
N ALA A 22 -11.55 -1.79 13.89
CA ALA A 22 -11.05 -3.16 13.92
C ALA A 22 -11.19 -3.91 12.58
N HIS A 23 -12.06 -3.45 11.69
CA HIS A 23 -12.25 -4.04 10.37
C HIS A 23 -11.45 -3.35 9.27
N SER A 24 -10.58 -2.44 9.64
CA SER A 24 -9.69 -1.71 8.73
C SER A 24 -8.23 -2.00 9.06
N ALA A 25 -7.39 -1.96 8.05
CA ALA A 25 -5.95 -2.15 8.25
C ALA A 25 -5.17 -1.26 7.29
N GLU A 26 -3.93 -0.96 7.65
CA GLU A 26 -2.97 -0.33 6.76
C GLU A 26 -2.13 -1.43 6.10
N THR A 27 -1.95 -1.33 4.78
CA THR A 27 -1.11 -2.26 4.03
C THR A 27 0.21 -1.60 3.66
N SER A 28 1.28 -2.39 3.66
CA SER A 28 2.58 -1.96 3.18
C SER A 28 3.21 -3.07 2.37
N ILE A 29 3.99 -2.69 1.34
CA ILE A 29 4.71 -3.63 0.51
C ILE A 29 6.12 -3.10 0.24
N TYR A 30 7.08 -3.99 0.26
CA TYR A 30 8.44 -3.72 -0.16
C TYR A 30 8.91 -4.83 -1.09
N VAL A 31 9.43 -4.45 -2.26
CA VAL A 31 9.99 -5.38 -3.24
C VAL A 31 11.41 -4.92 -3.55
N ARG A 32 12.36 -5.85 -3.45
CA ARG A 32 13.75 -5.54 -3.78
C ARG A 32 13.85 -5.04 -5.23
N MET A 33 14.71 -4.07 -5.48
CA MET A 33 14.79 -3.37 -6.76
C MET A 33 14.97 -4.31 -7.96
N ASP A 34 15.81 -5.33 -7.82
CA ASP A 34 16.09 -6.29 -8.89
C ASP A 34 14.95 -7.30 -9.13
N ALA A 35 13.94 -7.29 -8.28
CA ALA A 35 12.77 -8.15 -8.39
C ALA A 35 11.53 -7.42 -8.92
N HIS A 36 11.62 -6.12 -9.19
CA HIS A 36 10.51 -5.37 -9.76
C HIS A 36 10.16 -5.90 -11.15
N GLY A 37 8.88 -5.91 -11.45
CA GLY A 37 8.37 -6.37 -12.76
C GLY A 37 8.21 -7.87 -12.89
N MET A 38 8.50 -8.65 -11.83
CA MET A 38 8.40 -10.12 -11.85
C MET A 38 7.06 -10.64 -11.32
N GLY A 39 6.11 -9.77 -11.03
CA GLY A 39 4.81 -10.17 -10.49
C GLY A 39 4.82 -10.55 -9.02
N ILE A 40 5.94 -10.41 -8.33
CA ILE A 40 6.08 -10.80 -6.92
C ILE A 40 5.19 -9.95 -6.02
N GLY A 41 5.15 -8.64 -6.24
CA GLY A 41 4.31 -7.74 -5.46
C GLY A 41 2.83 -8.08 -5.59
N CYS A 42 2.38 -8.37 -6.81
CA CYS A 42 1.01 -8.79 -7.07
C CYS A 42 0.67 -10.08 -6.32
N ALA A 43 1.54 -11.09 -6.40
CA ALA A 43 1.35 -12.37 -5.72
C ALA A 43 1.27 -12.21 -4.21
N LEU A 44 2.15 -11.36 -3.63
CA LEU A 44 2.14 -11.09 -2.19
C LEU A 44 0.84 -10.38 -1.77
N TYR A 45 0.39 -9.39 -2.52
CA TYR A 45 -0.86 -8.69 -2.21
C TYR A 45 -2.09 -9.57 -2.33
N VAL A 46 -2.14 -10.44 -3.33
CA VAL A 46 -3.24 -11.41 -3.45
C VAL A 46 -3.29 -12.28 -2.20
N SER A 47 -2.16 -12.83 -1.77
CA SER A 47 -2.08 -13.64 -0.56
C SER A 47 -2.48 -12.85 0.69
N LEU A 48 -1.99 -11.60 0.81
CA LEU A 48 -2.29 -10.74 1.94
C LEU A 48 -3.78 -10.43 2.02
N GLU A 49 -4.40 -10.11 0.87
CA GLU A 49 -5.82 -9.78 0.81
C GLU A 49 -6.71 -10.97 1.13
N GLU A 50 -6.34 -12.18 0.70
CA GLU A 50 -7.06 -13.39 1.05
C GLU A 50 -7.07 -13.61 2.56
N ARG A 51 -5.91 -13.43 3.20
CA ARG A 51 -5.79 -13.55 4.66
C ARG A 51 -6.55 -12.45 5.39
N ALA A 52 -6.49 -11.23 4.86
CA ALA A 52 -7.23 -10.10 5.42
C ALA A 52 -8.74 -10.37 5.44
N GLN A 53 -9.27 -10.86 4.34
CA GLN A 53 -10.69 -11.20 4.25
C GLN A 53 -11.06 -12.35 5.20
N ALA A 54 -10.20 -13.34 5.33
CA ALA A 54 -10.41 -14.45 6.27
C ALA A 54 -10.43 -13.96 7.72
N MET A 55 -9.72 -12.87 8.04
CA MET A 55 -9.71 -12.24 9.35
C MET A 55 -10.89 -11.29 9.58
N GLY A 56 -11.75 -11.11 8.59
CA GLY A 56 -12.89 -10.20 8.68
C GLY A 56 -12.56 -8.75 8.38
N LEU A 57 -11.39 -8.46 7.81
CA LEU A 57 -11.04 -7.10 7.39
C LEU A 57 -11.81 -6.74 6.11
N LEU A 58 -12.37 -5.54 6.08
CA LEU A 58 -13.22 -5.06 4.99
C LEU A 58 -12.64 -3.85 4.26
N ASN A 59 -11.62 -3.22 4.85
CA ASN A 59 -11.05 -1.98 4.33
C ASN A 59 -9.53 -2.02 4.49
N LEU A 60 -8.82 -1.93 3.38
CA LEU A 60 -7.37 -1.86 3.38
C LEU A 60 -6.93 -0.51 2.86
N ASN A 61 -5.93 0.10 3.50
CA ASN A 61 -5.47 1.45 3.22
C ASN A 61 -3.96 1.45 3.03
N ALA A 62 -3.51 1.99 1.91
CA ALA A 62 -2.10 2.15 1.61
C ALA A 62 -1.71 3.63 1.65
N CYS A 63 -0.67 3.95 2.40
CA CYS A 63 -0.11 5.30 2.47
C CYS A 63 1.13 5.35 1.57
N ILE A 64 1.11 6.22 0.57
CA ILE A 64 2.11 6.21 -0.50
C ILE A 64 2.72 7.59 -0.67
N ALA A 65 4.05 7.68 -0.62
CA ALA A 65 4.75 8.90 -1.00
C ALA A 65 4.58 9.15 -2.50
N TYR A 66 4.32 10.38 -2.89
CA TYR A 66 3.98 10.72 -4.26
C TYR A 66 4.61 12.03 -4.70
N THR A 67 4.99 12.08 -5.97
CA THR A 67 5.32 13.31 -6.67
C THR A 67 4.69 13.25 -8.07
N GLU A 68 4.18 14.38 -8.54
CA GLU A 68 3.60 14.46 -9.88
C GLU A 68 4.67 14.31 -10.96
N LYS A 69 5.90 14.69 -10.65
CA LYS A 69 7.03 14.58 -11.56
C LYS A 69 8.09 13.67 -10.92
N ALA A 70 8.32 12.51 -11.53
CA ALA A 70 9.33 11.57 -11.06
C ALA A 70 10.71 12.23 -10.98
N ASP A 71 11.47 11.88 -9.94
CA ASP A 71 12.85 12.32 -9.77
C ASP A 71 13.75 11.09 -9.54
N ASP A 72 15.02 11.32 -9.15
CA ASP A 72 15.98 10.22 -8.94
C ASP A 72 15.64 9.33 -7.75
N TYR A 73 14.72 9.76 -6.86
CA TYR A 73 14.41 9.08 -5.61
C TYR A 73 13.02 8.48 -5.59
N LEU A 74 12.07 9.01 -6.36
CA LEU A 74 10.68 8.60 -6.30
C LEU A 74 10.01 8.64 -7.67
N THR A 75 9.26 7.58 -7.96
CA THR A 75 8.41 7.47 -9.15
C THR A 75 6.97 7.24 -8.73
N ASP A 76 6.05 7.18 -9.69
CA ASP A 76 4.65 6.86 -9.44
C ASP A 76 4.37 5.35 -9.50
N ALA A 77 5.41 4.52 -9.49
CA ALA A 77 5.26 3.07 -9.67
C ALA A 77 4.36 2.44 -8.61
N SER A 78 4.48 2.87 -7.35
CA SER A 78 3.65 2.33 -6.27
C SER A 78 2.18 2.69 -6.42
N VAL A 79 1.89 3.93 -6.84
CA VAL A 79 0.51 4.36 -7.10
C VAL A 79 -0.08 3.53 -8.23
N ARG A 80 0.64 3.35 -9.33
CA ARG A 80 0.17 2.55 -10.47
C ARG A 80 -0.01 1.08 -10.09
N PHE A 81 0.88 0.55 -9.26
CA PHE A 81 0.76 -0.82 -8.74
C PHE A 81 -0.55 -0.99 -7.96
N HIS A 82 -0.82 -0.07 -7.03
CA HIS A 82 -2.05 -0.14 -6.22
C HIS A 82 -3.31 0.04 -7.07
N GLU A 83 -3.27 0.91 -8.08
CA GLU A 83 -4.39 1.05 -9.01
C GLU A 83 -4.67 -0.26 -9.75
N ARG A 84 -3.63 -0.94 -10.22
CA ARG A 84 -3.79 -2.26 -10.86
C ARG A 84 -4.35 -3.31 -9.92
N MET A 85 -4.07 -3.20 -8.63
CA MET A 85 -4.60 -4.11 -7.60
C MET A 85 -6.03 -3.74 -7.18
N GLY A 86 -6.60 -2.70 -7.74
CA GLY A 86 -7.97 -2.28 -7.46
C GLY A 86 -8.12 -1.25 -6.35
N TYR A 87 -7.03 -0.65 -5.90
CA TYR A 87 -7.07 0.43 -4.92
C TYR A 87 -7.46 1.74 -5.59
N VAL A 88 -8.17 2.60 -4.87
CA VAL A 88 -8.66 3.88 -5.35
C VAL A 88 -8.11 4.99 -4.47
N ARG A 89 -7.67 6.08 -5.08
CA ARG A 89 -7.21 7.26 -4.33
C ARG A 89 -8.37 7.84 -3.52
N CYS A 90 -8.14 8.06 -2.23
CA CYS A 90 -9.15 8.64 -1.34
C CYS A 90 -8.67 9.88 -0.61
N ALA A 91 -7.37 10.14 -0.54
CA ALA A 91 -6.83 11.37 0.06
C ALA A 91 -5.50 11.74 -0.59
N HIS A 92 -5.20 13.04 -0.63
CA HIS A 92 -3.97 13.57 -1.19
C HIS A 92 -3.51 14.76 -0.34
N PHE A 93 -2.38 14.59 0.33
CA PHE A 93 -1.77 15.66 1.12
C PHE A 93 -0.57 16.22 0.36
N HIS A 94 -0.57 17.53 0.11
CA HIS A 94 0.44 18.17 -0.71
C HIS A 94 1.63 18.61 0.13
N GLN A 95 2.85 18.35 -0.36
CA GLN A 95 4.11 18.83 0.22
C GLN A 95 4.21 18.60 1.73
N CYS A 96 3.76 17.44 2.18
CA CYS A 96 3.72 17.10 3.60
C CYS A 96 4.99 16.39 4.09
N ALA A 97 5.87 15.97 3.18
CA ALA A 97 7.13 15.31 3.53
C ALA A 97 8.30 15.95 2.79
N ARG A 98 9.43 16.05 3.48
CA ARG A 98 10.67 16.55 2.88
C ARG A 98 11.77 15.52 3.05
N LYS A 99 12.41 15.14 1.94
CA LYS A 99 13.42 14.09 1.93
C LYS A 99 14.41 14.34 0.78
N PHE A 100 15.69 14.16 1.03
CA PHE A 100 16.73 14.37 0.02
C PHE A 100 16.69 15.76 -0.62
N GLY A 101 16.28 16.80 0.13
CA GLY A 101 16.15 18.16 -0.40
C GLY A 101 14.92 18.39 -1.27
N HIS A 102 14.02 17.41 -1.40
CA HIS A 102 12.82 17.49 -2.21
C HIS A 102 11.55 17.40 -1.36
N TRP A 103 10.49 18.06 -1.80
CA TRP A 103 9.18 17.95 -1.20
C TRP A 103 8.37 16.87 -1.89
N TYR A 104 7.66 16.07 -1.09
CA TYR A 104 6.80 14.99 -1.59
C TYR A 104 5.41 15.11 -1.00
N ASP A 105 4.46 14.66 -1.79
CA ASP A 105 3.07 14.53 -1.38
C ASP A 105 2.86 13.16 -0.74
N MET A 106 1.71 13.00 -0.10
CA MET A 106 1.27 11.72 0.43
C MET A 106 -0.11 11.41 -0.13
N ILE A 107 -0.27 10.21 -0.69
CA ILE A 107 -1.54 9.73 -1.18
C ILE A 107 -1.98 8.55 -0.33
N TRP A 108 -3.25 8.53 0.06
CA TRP A 108 -3.89 7.36 0.62
C TRP A 108 -4.74 6.71 -0.45
N MET A 109 -4.62 5.39 -0.57
CA MET A 109 -5.42 4.59 -1.49
C MET A 109 -6.10 3.50 -0.70
N GLU A 110 -7.36 3.22 -1.02
CA GLU A 110 -8.15 2.24 -0.28
C GLU A 110 -8.74 1.18 -1.19
N LYS A 111 -8.97 0.01 -0.61
CA LYS A 111 -9.68 -1.08 -1.26
C LYS A 111 -10.70 -1.63 -0.28
N LEU A 112 -11.95 -1.67 -0.72
CA LEU A 112 -13.06 -2.18 0.08
C LEU A 112 -13.45 -3.57 -0.38
N PHE A 113 -13.70 -4.45 0.58
CA PHE A 113 -14.23 -5.79 0.31
C PHE A 113 -15.71 -5.81 0.68
N GLU A 114 -16.47 -6.64 -0.04
CA GLU A 114 -17.89 -6.78 0.22
C GLU A 114 -18.15 -7.39 1.60
N ARG A 115 -19.18 -6.92 2.27
CA ARG A 115 -19.66 -7.52 3.50
C ARG A 115 -20.22 -8.91 3.21
N ARG A 116 -19.89 -9.80 4.10
CA ARG A 116 -20.47 -11.13 4.11
C ARG A 116 -21.49 -11.27 5.23
#